data_185196b812c3c2fd1d7d9378390889f4
#
_entry.id   185196b812c3c2fd1d7d9378390889f4
#
_cell.length_a   1.000
_cell.length_b   1.000
_cell.length_c   1.000
_cell.angle_alpha   90.00
_cell.angle_beta   90.00
_cell.angle_gamma   90.00
#
_symmetry.space_group_name_H-M   'P 1'
#
loop_
_entity.id
_entity.type
_entity.pdbx_description
1 polymer ?
#
loop_
_entity_poly.entity_id
_entity_poly.type
_entity_poly.pdbx_seq_one_letter_code
_entity_poly.pdbx_strand_id
1 'polypeptide(L)'
;MQRLGFDTPIQKKNSKNYISNMKNEILLEENKDRFVLFPIKHPKIWDMYKKAEQSFWTAEEIDLHADLKDWERLSNDEKHFVKHVLAFFAASDGIVNENLAINFMNEVQLPEARCFYGFQIMMENIHSEMYSLLIDTYIKDTAEKNYLFKAMENVPCVTKKAEWALRWIGNGSFAERLIAFAAVEGIFFSGSFCSIFWLKKRGLMPGLCTSNEFISRDEGMHCDFACLLYSMLENKLPKEQVESIIRDAVVNEHEFVTDALPVSLIGMNAKLMCQYIEFVADRLLISLGYDKIYNSSNPFDFMEMISLQGKTNFFEKRVSEYKKASVGQQQTDNVFNMDEDF
;
A
#
# COMPACT_ATOMS: atom_id res chain seq x y z
N MET A 1 -12.00 -15.78 -29.71
CA MET A 1 -12.53 -14.49 -29.24
C MET A 1 -13.92 -14.74 -28.69
N GLN A 2 -14.05 -15.14 -27.43
CA GLN A 2 -15.32 -15.14 -26.71
C GLN A 2 -15.18 -14.02 -25.66
N ARG A 3 -16.02 -13.01 -25.79
CA ARG A 3 -16.16 -11.94 -24.79
C ARG A 3 -16.69 -12.60 -23.52
N LEU A 4 -15.94 -12.53 -22.45
CA LEU A 4 -16.45 -12.78 -21.11
C LEU A 4 -17.46 -11.67 -20.81
N GLY A 5 -18.74 -12.00 -20.97
CA GLY A 5 -19.85 -11.11 -20.66
C GLY A 5 -20.02 -11.03 -19.15
N PHE A 6 -19.58 -9.95 -18.54
CA PHE A 6 -20.01 -9.56 -17.20
C PHE A 6 -21.35 -8.81 -17.28
N ASP A 7 -22.41 -9.52 -17.68
CA ASP A 7 -23.77 -9.07 -17.47
C ASP A 7 -24.34 -9.80 -16.23
N THR A 8 -24.04 -9.25 -15.05
CA THR A 8 -24.84 -9.50 -13.86
C THR A 8 -25.79 -8.34 -13.64
N PRO A 9 -27.10 -8.57 -13.53
CA PRO A 9 -28.05 -7.49 -13.28
C PRO A 9 -27.78 -6.89 -11.92
N ILE A 10 -27.41 -5.61 -11.88
CA ILE A 10 -27.36 -4.80 -10.66
C ILE A 10 -28.77 -4.83 -10.06
N GLN A 11 -28.97 -5.68 -9.06
CA GLN A 11 -30.16 -5.64 -8.25
C GLN A 11 -30.17 -4.31 -7.51
N LYS A 12 -31.03 -3.40 -7.93
CA LYS A 12 -31.45 -2.21 -7.18
C LYS A 12 -32.10 -2.66 -5.87
N LYS A 13 -31.30 -3.06 -4.88
CA LYS A 13 -31.75 -3.32 -3.52
C LYS A 13 -31.35 -2.15 -2.63
N ASN A 14 -32.39 -1.44 -2.16
CA ASN A 14 -32.38 -0.49 -1.03
C ASN A 14 -31.55 0.79 -1.15
N SER A 15 -31.72 1.55 -2.24
CA SER A 15 -31.15 2.91 -2.36
C SER A 15 -31.61 3.88 -1.25
N LYS A 16 -32.76 3.70 -0.64
CA LYS A 16 -33.26 4.62 0.39
C LYS A 16 -32.56 4.49 1.75
N ASN A 17 -32.18 3.29 2.19
CA ASN A 17 -31.44 3.10 3.44
C ASN A 17 -29.95 3.45 3.27
N TYR A 18 -29.39 3.22 2.09
CA TYR A 18 -28.02 3.61 1.77
C TYR A 18 -27.83 5.14 1.79
N ILE A 19 -28.80 5.87 1.19
CA ILE A 19 -28.78 7.35 1.16
C ILE A 19 -29.05 7.96 2.57
N SER A 20 -29.79 7.29 3.46
CA SER A 20 -30.02 7.81 4.83
C SER A 20 -28.77 7.69 5.71
N ASN A 21 -27.95 6.66 5.55
CA ASN A 21 -26.70 6.48 6.30
C ASN A 21 -25.56 7.38 5.80
N MET A 22 -25.59 7.83 4.53
CA MET A 22 -24.62 8.80 4.00
C MET A 22 -24.79 10.21 4.54
N LYS A 23 -25.94 10.57 5.09
CA LYS A 23 -26.27 11.95 5.53
C LYS A 23 -25.51 12.43 6.76
N ASN A 24 -24.76 11.57 7.44
CA ASN A 24 -24.04 11.92 8.66
C ASN A 24 -22.53 11.62 8.60
N GLU A 25 -21.99 11.30 7.42
CA GLU A 25 -20.55 11.00 7.30
C GLU A 25 -19.80 12.21 6.73
N ILE A 26 -19.00 12.86 7.58
CA ILE A 26 -18.23 14.06 7.21
C ILE A 26 -17.35 13.83 5.96
N LEU A 27 -16.85 12.61 5.76
CA LEU A 27 -16.02 12.30 4.61
C LEU A 27 -16.80 12.30 3.30
N LEU A 28 -18.09 11.93 3.34
CA LEU A 28 -18.93 11.64 2.18
C LEU A 28 -20.01 12.69 1.94
N GLU A 29 -20.24 13.58 2.93
CA GLU A 29 -21.23 14.63 2.82
C GLU A 29 -20.85 15.64 1.73
N GLU A 30 -21.82 16.02 0.88
CA GLU A 30 -21.58 16.99 -0.18
C GLU A 30 -20.99 18.30 0.38
N ASN A 31 -19.77 18.59 0.00
CA ASN A 31 -19.04 19.78 0.40
C ASN A 31 -18.94 20.78 -0.80
N LYS A 32 -19.69 21.87 -0.73
CA LYS A 32 -19.65 22.92 -1.77
C LYS A 32 -18.32 23.66 -1.83
N ASP A 33 -17.58 23.67 -0.71
CA ASP A 33 -16.26 24.31 -0.61
C ASP A 33 -15.13 23.42 -1.11
N ARG A 34 -15.41 22.17 -1.51
CA ARG A 34 -14.38 21.17 -1.93
C ARG A 34 -13.49 21.58 -3.10
N PHE A 35 -13.89 22.61 -3.83
CA PHE A 35 -13.11 23.14 -4.96
C PHE A 35 -12.01 24.13 -4.53
N VAL A 36 -11.99 24.54 -3.27
CA VAL A 36 -11.02 25.49 -2.71
C VAL A 36 -10.32 24.84 -1.53
N LEU A 37 -9.01 24.72 -1.59
CA LEU A 37 -8.24 23.99 -0.59
C LEU A 37 -8.11 24.74 0.75
N PHE A 38 -7.97 26.06 0.70
CA PHE A 38 -7.80 26.88 1.91
C PHE A 38 -9.08 27.59 2.32
N PRO A 39 -9.30 27.78 3.65
CA PRO A 39 -8.42 27.38 4.76
C PRO A 39 -8.46 25.88 5.02
N ILE A 40 -7.35 25.28 5.46
CA ILE A 40 -7.28 23.87 5.85
C ILE A 40 -8.21 23.62 7.04
N LYS A 41 -9.18 22.73 6.86
CA LYS A 41 -10.19 22.37 7.87
C LYS A 41 -9.83 21.09 8.63
N HIS A 42 -9.04 20.21 8.00
CA HIS A 42 -8.63 18.92 8.54
C HIS A 42 -7.10 18.80 8.65
N PRO A 43 -6.45 19.44 9.65
CA PRO A 43 -4.99 19.50 9.74
C PRO A 43 -4.31 18.12 9.75
N LYS A 44 -4.88 17.12 10.44
CA LYS A 44 -4.32 15.75 10.49
C LYS A 44 -4.24 15.10 9.11
N ILE A 45 -5.26 15.28 8.27
CA ILE A 45 -5.27 14.78 6.89
C ILE A 45 -4.21 15.54 6.08
N TRP A 46 -4.18 16.86 6.23
CA TRP A 46 -3.22 17.71 5.54
C TRP A 46 -1.77 17.36 5.90
N ASP A 47 -1.48 17.14 7.19
CA ASP A 47 -0.15 16.74 7.66
C ASP A 47 0.28 15.40 7.06
N MET A 48 -0.63 14.44 6.92
CA MET A 48 -0.32 13.17 6.25
C MET A 48 -0.02 13.36 4.76
N TYR A 49 -0.80 14.19 4.08
CA TYR A 49 -0.49 14.54 2.68
C TYR A 49 0.89 15.18 2.55
N LYS A 50 1.22 16.16 3.39
CA LYS A 50 2.54 16.82 3.38
C LYS A 50 3.68 15.87 3.70
N LYS A 51 3.43 14.90 4.59
CA LYS A 51 4.39 13.84 4.89
C LYS A 51 4.60 12.91 3.69
N ALA A 52 3.54 12.55 2.99
CA ALA A 52 3.62 11.74 1.78
C ALA A 52 4.41 12.47 0.67
N GLU A 53 4.14 13.76 0.42
CA GLU A 53 4.93 14.57 -0.54
C GLU A 53 6.43 14.58 -0.21
N GLN A 54 6.78 14.65 1.07
CA GLN A 54 8.20 14.67 1.50
C GLN A 54 8.91 13.35 1.21
N SER A 55 8.18 12.25 1.06
CA SER A 55 8.71 10.93 0.75
C SER A 55 8.77 10.61 -0.74
N PHE A 56 8.43 11.56 -1.61
CA PHE A 56 8.44 11.37 -3.07
C PHE A 56 9.78 10.87 -3.61
N TRP A 57 9.70 9.93 -4.52
CA TRP A 57 10.82 9.35 -5.26
C TRP A 57 10.36 8.92 -6.65
N THR A 58 11.31 8.60 -7.54
CA THR A 58 11.03 8.08 -8.89
C THR A 58 11.81 6.79 -9.14
N ALA A 59 11.32 5.98 -10.09
CA ALA A 59 11.95 4.70 -10.41
C ALA A 59 13.42 4.85 -10.86
N GLU A 60 13.78 5.97 -11.49
CA GLU A 60 15.14 6.28 -11.93
C GLU A 60 16.14 6.49 -10.79
N GLU A 61 15.67 6.71 -9.57
CA GLU A 61 16.56 6.81 -8.39
C GLU A 61 17.14 5.44 -7.97
N ILE A 62 16.60 4.33 -8.51
CA ILE A 62 17.00 2.98 -8.13
C ILE A 62 17.98 2.39 -9.16
N ASP A 63 19.21 2.10 -8.72
CA ASP A 63 20.20 1.41 -9.54
C ASP A 63 20.00 -0.11 -9.46
N LEU A 64 19.60 -0.73 -10.58
CA LEU A 64 19.40 -2.17 -10.70
C LEU A 64 20.64 -2.92 -11.22
N HIS A 65 21.70 -2.22 -11.60
CA HIS A 65 22.89 -2.85 -12.20
C HIS A 65 23.59 -3.81 -11.23
N ALA A 66 23.66 -3.44 -9.96
CA ALA A 66 24.29 -4.26 -8.93
C ALA A 66 23.56 -5.59 -8.71
N ASP A 67 22.26 -5.62 -8.95
CA ASP A 67 21.42 -6.81 -8.76
C ASP A 67 21.69 -7.91 -9.77
N LEU A 68 22.14 -7.58 -10.98
CA LEU A 68 22.35 -8.58 -12.04
C LEU A 68 23.33 -9.68 -11.63
N LYS A 69 24.40 -9.31 -10.93
CA LYS A 69 25.38 -10.26 -10.41
C LYS A 69 24.81 -11.19 -9.34
N ASP A 70 23.98 -10.63 -8.47
CA ASP A 70 23.31 -11.41 -7.43
C ASP A 70 22.23 -12.30 -8.03
N TRP A 71 21.45 -11.75 -8.98
CA TRP A 71 20.45 -12.51 -9.73
C TRP A 71 21.00 -13.80 -10.35
N GLU A 72 22.17 -13.72 -10.97
CA GLU A 72 22.82 -14.91 -11.56
C GLU A 72 23.15 -15.99 -10.51
N ARG A 73 23.45 -15.59 -9.28
CA ARG A 73 23.84 -16.47 -8.17
C ARG A 73 22.66 -17.07 -7.42
N LEU A 74 21.48 -16.47 -7.50
CA LEU A 74 20.28 -16.99 -6.87
C LEU A 74 19.98 -18.40 -7.40
N SER A 75 19.53 -19.29 -6.51
CA SER A 75 19.01 -20.61 -6.90
C SER A 75 17.75 -20.47 -7.77
N ASN A 76 17.37 -21.53 -8.44
CA ASN A 76 16.14 -21.56 -9.22
C ASN A 76 14.90 -21.29 -8.36
N ASP A 77 14.89 -21.80 -7.13
CA ASP A 77 13.80 -21.60 -6.17
C ASP A 77 13.71 -20.14 -5.73
N GLU A 78 14.85 -19.50 -5.44
CA GLU A 78 14.91 -18.08 -5.11
C GLU A 78 14.45 -17.21 -6.27
N LYS A 79 14.90 -17.49 -7.48
CA LYS A 79 14.45 -16.80 -8.71
C LYS A 79 12.95 -16.99 -8.92
N HIS A 80 12.45 -18.21 -8.75
CA HIS A 80 11.02 -18.49 -8.85
C HIS A 80 10.23 -17.66 -7.85
N PHE A 81 10.66 -17.63 -6.60
CA PHE A 81 10.02 -16.84 -5.55
C PHE A 81 9.98 -15.36 -5.88
N VAL A 82 11.14 -14.75 -6.20
CA VAL A 82 11.23 -13.30 -6.51
C VAL A 82 10.36 -12.94 -7.72
N LYS A 83 10.40 -13.72 -8.80
CA LYS A 83 9.57 -13.50 -9.99
C LYS A 83 8.09 -13.42 -9.66
N HIS A 84 7.59 -14.33 -8.83
CA HIS A 84 6.17 -14.40 -8.49
C HIS A 84 5.75 -13.33 -7.49
N VAL A 85 6.63 -12.93 -6.57
CA VAL A 85 6.40 -11.76 -5.70
C VAL A 85 6.29 -10.48 -6.53
N LEU A 86 7.21 -10.26 -7.49
CA LEU A 86 7.16 -9.09 -8.37
C LEU A 86 5.90 -9.08 -9.25
N ALA A 87 5.50 -10.25 -9.76
CA ALA A 87 4.28 -10.41 -10.54
C ALA A 87 3.02 -10.12 -9.71
N PHE A 88 3.02 -10.54 -8.45
CA PHE A 88 1.96 -10.22 -7.50
C PHE A 88 1.87 -8.70 -7.27
N PHE A 89 2.97 -8.02 -6.97
CA PHE A 89 2.99 -6.58 -6.76
C PHE A 89 2.50 -5.82 -7.99
N ALA A 90 3.06 -6.11 -9.17
CA ALA A 90 2.65 -5.46 -10.42
C ALA A 90 1.14 -5.61 -10.74
N ALA A 91 0.55 -6.75 -10.37
CA ALA A 91 -0.88 -6.99 -10.54
C ALA A 91 -1.72 -6.26 -9.49
N SER A 92 -1.25 -6.19 -8.24
CA SER A 92 -1.97 -5.61 -7.11
C SER A 92 -2.13 -4.11 -7.22
N ASP A 93 -1.07 -3.39 -7.61
CA ASP A 93 -1.09 -1.93 -7.75
C ASP A 93 -2.11 -1.47 -8.79
N GLY A 94 -2.29 -2.24 -9.87
CA GLY A 94 -3.34 -1.95 -10.85
C GLY A 94 -4.74 -2.00 -10.24
N ILE A 95 -5.01 -2.97 -9.36
CA ILE A 95 -6.31 -3.11 -8.67
C ILE A 95 -6.48 -1.99 -7.63
N VAL A 96 -5.44 -1.70 -6.87
CA VAL A 96 -5.40 -0.61 -5.88
C VAL A 96 -5.70 0.72 -6.55
N ASN A 97 -4.99 1.04 -7.63
CA ASN A 97 -5.18 2.26 -8.40
C ASN A 97 -6.60 2.43 -8.95
N GLU A 98 -7.18 1.36 -9.49
CA GLU A 98 -8.55 1.40 -9.99
C GLU A 98 -9.54 1.71 -8.86
N ASN A 99 -9.39 1.11 -7.70
CA ASN A 99 -10.23 1.40 -6.53
C ASN A 99 -10.07 2.83 -6.03
N LEU A 100 -8.85 3.36 -5.97
CA LEU A 100 -8.57 4.74 -5.56
C LEU A 100 -9.24 5.73 -6.51
N ALA A 101 -9.03 5.55 -7.81
CA ALA A 101 -9.51 6.48 -8.83
C ALA A 101 -11.04 6.44 -9.00
N ILE A 102 -11.64 5.24 -9.03
CA ILE A 102 -13.07 5.07 -9.33
C ILE A 102 -13.93 5.32 -8.09
N ASN A 103 -13.49 4.84 -6.91
CA ASN A 103 -14.29 4.88 -5.69
C ASN A 103 -13.86 6.00 -4.76
N PHE A 104 -12.74 5.86 -4.06
CA PHE A 104 -12.40 6.74 -2.94
C PHE A 104 -12.22 8.20 -3.36
N MET A 105 -11.54 8.47 -4.48
CA MET A 105 -11.35 9.82 -4.99
C MET A 105 -12.67 10.50 -5.37
N ASN A 106 -13.67 9.75 -5.80
CA ASN A 106 -14.99 10.27 -6.17
C ASN A 106 -15.92 10.43 -4.97
N GLU A 107 -15.87 9.50 -4.00
CA GLU A 107 -16.77 9.47 -2.86
C GLU A 107 -16.38 10.47 -1.78
N VAL A 108 -15.08 10.62 -1.49
CA VAL A 108 -14.59 11.50 -0.44
C VAL A 108 -14.69 12.97 -0.88
N GLN A 109 -15.35 13.78 -0.03
CA GLN A 109 -15.67 15.17 -0.34
C GLN A 109 -14.73 16.20 0.35
N LEU A 110 -13.77 15.74 1.16
CA LEU A 110 -12.79 16.60 1.80
C LEU A 110 -11.62 16.92 0.88
N PRO A 111 -11.33 18.20 0.59
CA PRO A 111 -10.25 18.59 -0.32
C PRO A 111 -8.89 18.08 0.14
N GLU A 112 -8.59 18.11 1.44
CA GLU A 112 -7.32 17.60 1.99
C GLU A 112 -7.14 16.09 1.73
N ALA A 113 -8.21 15.30 1.89
CA ALA A 113 -8.18 13.87 1.61
C ALA A 113 -8.02 13.57 0.12
N ARG A 114 -8.65 14.37 -0.73
CA ARG A 114 -8.48 14.26 -2.20
C ARG A 114 -7.07 14.59 -2.64
N CYS A 115 -6.39 15.53 -1.98
CA CYS A 115 -4.97 15.78 -2.22
C CYS A 115 -4.13 14.54 -1.91
N PHE A 116 -4.36 13.88 -0.77
CA PHE A 116 -3.66 12.66 -0.42
C PHE A 116 -3.91 11.54 -1.44
N TYR A 117 -5.16 11.27 -1.78
CA TYR A 117 -5.51 10.23 -2.77
C TYR A 117 -4.91 10.52 -4.15
N GLY A 118 -4.90 11.77 -4.59
CA GLY A 118 -4.26 12.14 -5.86
C GLY A 118 -2.77 11.86 -5.85
N PHE A 119 -2.10 12.12 -4.72
CA PHE A 119 -0.69 11.80 -4.54
C PHE A 119 -0.46 10.28 -4.44
N GLN A 120 -1.30 9.55 -3.70
CA GLN A 120 -1.26 8.09 -3.62
C GLN A 120 -1.37 7.45 -5.00
N ILE A 121 -2.36 7.84 -5.82
CA ILE A 121 -2.51 7.35 -7.20
C ILE A 121 -1.23 7.58 -8.03
N MET A 122 -0.58 8.72 -7.85
CA MET A 122 0.69 9.00 -8.52
C MET A 122 1.79 8.04 -8.04
N MET A 123 1.90 7.78 -6.73
CA MET A 123 2.91 6.86 -6.19
C MET A 123 2.66 5.43 -6.62
N GLU A 124 1.40 4.97 -6.69
CA GLU A 124 1.06 3.65 -7.22
C GLU A 124 1.48 3.46 -8.69
N ASN A 125 1.43 4.52 -9.49
CA ASN A 125 1.97 4.47 -10.86
C ASN A 125 3.49 4.29 -10.85
N ILE A 126 4.21 4.93 -9.92
CA ILE A 126 5.67 4.78 -9.78
C ILE A 126 6.02 3.39 -9.25
N HIS A 127 5.25 2.84 -8.30
CA HIS A 127 5.41 1.46 -7.83
C HIS A 127 5.22 0.47 -8.97
N SER A 128 4.16 0.60 -9.75
CA SER A 128 3.86 -0.25 -10.91
C SER A 128 4.97 -0.18 -11.97
N GLU A 129 5.49 1.02 -12.25
CA GLU A 129 6.67 1.20 -13.12
C GLU A 129 7.88 0.48 -12.56
N MET A 130 8.17 0.65 -11.26
CA MET A 130 9.32 0.03 -10.61
C MET A 130 9.25 -1.51 -10.68
N TYR A 131 8.11 -2.11 -10.39
CA TYR A 131 7.93 -3.56 -10.50
C TYR A 131 8.09 -4.06 -11.93
N SER A 132 7.61 -3.30 -12.91
CA SER A 132 7.78 -3.59 -14.32
C SER A 132 9.25 -3.55 -14.74
N LEU A 133 10.01 -2.55 -14.27
CA LEU A 133 11.46 -2.43 -14.52
C LEU A 133 12.24 -3.57 -13.86
N LEU A 134 11.88 -3.99 -12.65
CA LEU A 134 12.49 -5.15 -11.98
C LEU A 134 12.26 -6.44 -12.77
N ILE A 135 11.04 -6.71 -13.22
CA ILE A 135 10.72 -7.85 -14.08
C ILE A 135 11.50 -7.79 -15.39
N ASP A 136 11.52 -6.65 -16.05
CA ASP A 136 12.24 -6.49 -17.34
C ASP A 136 13.76 -6.64 -17.19
N THR A 137 14.30 -6.18 -16.06
CA THR A 137 15.73 -6.26 -15.76
C THR A 137 16.19 -7.69 -15.49
N TYR A 138 15.43 -8.44 -14.67
CA TYR A 138 15.87 -9.79 -14.25
C TYR A 138 15.48 -10.89 -15.21
N ILE A 139 14.39 -10.74 -15.95
CA ILE A 139 13.85 -11.78 -16.81
C ILE A 139 14.12 -11.44 -18.27
N LYS A 140 14.91 -12.25 -18.94
CA LYS A 140 15.31 -12.01 -20.35
C LYS A 140 14.38 -12.71 -21.34
N ASP A 141 13.76 -13.82 -20.95
CA ASP A 141 12.81 -14.54 -21.79
C ASP A 141 11.50 -13.77 -21.95
N THR A 142 11.15 -13.45 -23.20
CA THR A 142 9.95 -12.65 -23.51
C THR A 142 8.65 -13.40 -23.20
N ALA A 143 8.62 -14.72 -23.35
CA ALA A 143 7.43 -15.50 -23.06
C ALA A 143 7.17 -15.55 -21.55
N GLU A 144 8.24 -15.72 -20.76
CA GLU A 144 8.17 -15.67 -19.30
C GLU A 144 7.75 -14.28 -18.79
N LYS A 145 8.31 -13.19 -19.34
CA LYS A 145 7.87 -11.82 -19.02
C LYS A 145 6.38 -11.63 -19.27
N ASN A 146 5.91 -12.01 -20.44
CA ASN A 146 4.50 -11.89 -20.81
C ASN A 146 3.59 -12.72 -19.90
N TYR A 147 4.07 -13.89 -19.45
CA TYR A 147 3.36 -14.73 -18.49
C TYR A 147 3.19 -14.02 -17.14
N LEU A 148 4.26 -13.40 -16.63
CA LEU A 148 4.27 -12.70 -15.34
C LEU A 148 3.49 -11.38 -15.38
N PHE A 149 3.55 -10.61 -16.45
CA PHE A 149 2.73 -9.41 -16.63
C PHE A 149 1.23 -9.71 -16.72
N LYS A 150 0.85 -10.95 -16.95
CA LYS A 150 -0.53 -11.43 -16.89
C LYS A 150 -0.79 -12.31 -15.67
N ALA A 151 -0.13 -12.03 -14.56
CA ALA A 151 -0.17 -12.88 -13.37
C ALA A 151 -1.58 -13.05 -12.80
N MET A 152 -2.45 -12.04 -12.90
CA MET A 152 -3.86 -12.17 -12.51
C MET A 152 -4.62 -13.28 -13.23
N GLU A 153 -4.23 -13.58 -14.47
CA GLU A 153 -4.84 -14.65 -15.29
C GLU A 153 -4.08 -15.97 -15.20
N ASN A 154 -2.75 -15.90 -15.05
CA ASN A 154 -1.84 -17.03 -15.24
C ASN A 154 -1.33 -17.64 -13.93
N VAL A 155 -1.32 -16.89 -12.84
CA VAL A 155 -0.71 -17.28 -11.56
C VAL A 155 -1.79 -17.45 -10.49
N PRO A 156 -2.21 -18.67 -10.15
CA PRO A 156 -3.38 -18.93 -9.29
C PRO A 156 -3.34 -18.22 -7.93
N CYS A 157 -2.17 -18.11 -7.30
CA CYS A 157 -2.04 -17.43 -6.02
C CYS A 157 -2.22 -15.91 -6.13
N VAL A 158 -1.82 -15.32 -7.25
CA VAL A 158 -2.08 -13.90 -7.55
C VAL A 158 -3.57 -13.69 -7.84
N THR A 159 -4.16 -14.57 -8.67
CA THR A 159 -5.60 -14.54 -8.99
C THR A 159 -6.45 -14.54 -7.72
N LYS A 160 -6.14 -15.40 -6.76
CA LYS A 160 -6.92 -15.53 -5.50
C LYS A 160 -6.90 -14.24 -4.67
N LYS A 161 -5.74 -13.61 -4.51
CA LYS A 161 -5.63 -12.32 -3.81
C LYS A 161 -6.34 -11.21 -4.56
N ALA A 162 -6.19 -11.17 -5.89
CA ALA A 162 -6.87 -10.20 -6.75
C ALA A 162 -8.40 -10.32 -6.67
N GLU A 163 -8.95 -11.54 -6.73
CA GLU A 163 -10.38 -11.81 -6.57
C GLU A 163 -10.91 -11.36 -5.20
N TRP A 164 -10.12 -11.55 -4.15
CA TRP A 164 -10.46 -11.06 -2.81
C TRP A 164 -10.59 -9.53 -2.81
N ALA A 165 -9.62 -8.81 -3.36
CA ALA A 165 -9.63 -7.35 -3.44
C ALA A 165 -10.79 -6.83 -4.31
N LEU A 166 -10.99 -7.40 -5.52
CA LEU A 166 -12.06 -7.02 -6.44
C LEU A 166 -13.46 -7.27 -5.87
N ARG A 167 -13.65 -8.32 -5.06
CA ARG A 167 -14.91 -8.57 -4.35
C ARG A 167 -15.28 -7.40 -3.44
N TRP A 168 -14.34 -6.82 -2.73
CA TRP A 168 -14.59 -5.68 -1.85
C TRP A 168 -14.76 -4.36 -2.62
N ILE A 169 -14.00 -4.13 -3.69
CA ILE A 169 -14.12 -2.95 -4.55
C ILE A 169 -15.53 -2.82 -5.12
N GLY A 170 -16.08 -3.93 -5.59
CA GLY A 170 -17.41 -3.96 -6.24
C GLY A 170 -18.59 -4.01 -5.28
N ASN A 171 -18.39 -4.41 -4.03
CA ASN A 171 -19.47 -4.72 -3.10
C ASN A 171 -19.10 -4.25 -1.67
N GLY A 172 -20.01 -3.63 -0.99
CA GLY A 172 -19.83 -3.23 0.39
C GLY A 172 -20.04 -1.73 0.61
N SER A 173 -20.22 -1.36 1.89
CA SER A 173 -20.28 0.02 2.34
C SER A 173 -18.91 0.69 2.20
N PHE A 174 -18.87 2.01 2.27
CA PHE A 174 -17.60 2.75 2.29
C PHE A 174 -16.68 2.27 3.42
N ALA A 175 -17.24 2.04 4.61
CA ALA A 175 -16.47 1.55 5.77
C ALA A 175 -15.86 0.15 5.54
N GLU A 176 -16.62 -0.78 4.94
CA GLU A 176 -16.12 -2.12 4.60
C GLU A 176 -14.99 -2.06 3.57
N ARG A 177 -15.19 -1.26 2.51
CA ARG A 177 -14.16 -1.10 1.47
C ARG A 177 -12.89 -0.44 2.00
N LEU A 178 -13.02 0.51 2.93
CA LEU A 178 -11.88 1.18 3.56
C LEU A 178 -11.06 0.21 4.43
N ILE A 179 -11.72 -0.67 5.20
CA ILE A 179 -11.03 -1.72 5.97
C ILE A 179 -10.39 -2.76 5.06
N ALA A 180 -11.11 -3.20 4.02
CA ALA A 180 -10.56 -4.15 3.06
C ALA A 180 -9.34 -3.57 2.32
N PHE A 181 -9.40 -2.29 1.96
CA PHE A 181 -8.27 -1.57 1.39
C PHE A 181 -7.07 -1.53 2.35
N ALA A 182 -7.29 -1.17 3.62
CA ALA A 182 -6.24 -1.20 4.64
C ALA A 182 -5.67 -2.63 4.86
N ALA A 183 -6.47 -3.68 4.67
CA ALA A 183 -6.00 -5.06 4.73
C ALA A 183 -5.14 -5.44 3.52
N VAL A 184 -5.45 -4.95 2.32
CA VAL A 184 -4.60 -5.12 1.13
C VAL A 184 -3.24 -4.47 1.35
N GLU A 185 -3.22 -3.18 1.68
CA GLU A 185 -2.00 -2.40 1.90
C GLU A 185 -1.16 -2.92 3.09
N GLY A 186 -1.83 -3.26 4.19
CA GLY A 186 -1.16 -3.67 5.43
C GLY A 186 -0.85 -5.16 5.52
N ILE A 187 -1.76 -6.05 5.09
CA ILE A 187 -1.63 -7.51 5.30
C ILE A 187 -1.13 -8.22 4.05
N PHE A 188 -1.76 -8.01 2.88
CA PHE A 188 -1.42 -8.77 1.67
C PHE A 188 -0.02 -8.49 1.13
N PHE A 189 0.55 -7.35 1.45
CA PHE A 189 1.93 -7.01 1.07
C PHE A 189 2.96 -7.42 2.12
N SER A 190 2.53 -7.69 3.35
CA SER A 190 3.44 -7.87 4.50
C SER A 190 4.40 -9.03 4.34
N GLY A 191 3.93 -10.21 3.93
CA GLY A 191 4.76 -11.39 3.72
C GLY A 191 5.76 -11.20 2.59
N SER A 192 5.33 -10.57 1.50
CA SER A 192 6.16 -10.28 0.34
C SER A 192 7.26 -9.27 0.67
N PHE A 193 6.94 -8.15 1.33
CA PHE A 193 7.93 -7.17 1.78
C PHE A 193 8.93 -7.79 2.76
N CYS A 194 8.46 -8.54 3.75
CA CYS A 194 9.31 -9.24 4.71
C CYS A 194 10.29 -10.19 4.00
N SER A 195 9.84 -10.89 2.97
CA SER A 195 10.65 -11.82 2.19
C SER A 195 11.78 -11.10 1.41
N ILE A 196 11.51 -9.92 0.87
CA ILE A 196 12.54 -9.12 0.20
C ILE A 196 13.53 -8.54 1.24
N PHE A 197 13.06 -8.13 2.41
CA PHE A 197 13.94 -7.71 3.50
C PHE A 197 14.82 -8.84 4.04
N TRP A 198 14.37 -10.09 3.92
CA TRP A 198 15.23 -11.26 4.19
C TRP A 198 16.38 -11.36 3.20
N LEU A 199 16.17 -11.08 1.91
CA LEU A 199 17.27 -10.97 0.93
C LEU A 199 18.24 -9.86 1.29
N LYS A 200 17.75 -8.72 1.77
CA LYS A 200 18.59 -7.62 2.29
C LYS A 200 19.45 -8.06 3.47
N LYS A 201 18.87 -8.79 4.44
CA LYS A 201 19.62 -9.36 5.58
C LYS A 201 20.77 -10.25 5.12
N ARG A 202 20.61 -10.91 3.97
CA ARG A 202 21.63 -11.77 3.34
C ARG A 202 22.62 -10.99 2.48
N GLY A 203 22.47 -9.68 2.32
CA GLY A 203 23.32 -8.84 1.49
C GLY A 203 23.16 -9.05 -0.01
N LEU A 204 21.95 -9.42 -0.45
CA LEU A 204 21.62 -9.74 -1.84
C LEU A 204 20.64 -8.70 -2.42
N MET A 205 20.72 -8.50 -3.76
CA MET A 205 19.75 -7.73 -4.54
C MET A 205 19.55 -6.30 -4.01
N PRO A 206 20.59 -5.45 -3.95
CA PRO A 206 20.53 -4.13 -3.32
C PRO A 206 19.49 -3.19 -3.98
N GLY A 207 19.33 -3.22 -5.29
CA GLY A 207 18.34 -2.40 -6.00
C GLY A 207 16.91 -2.83 -5.66
N LEU A 208 16.62 -4.13 -5.73
CA LEU A 208 15.34 -4.70 -5.30
C LEU A 208 15.05 -4.34 -3.83
N CYS A 209 16.04 -4.46 -2.96
CA CYS A 209 15.86 -4.15 -1.54
C CYS A 209 15.62 -2.65 -1.30
N THR A 210 16.29 -1.76 -2.03
CA THR A 210 16.10 -0.30 -1.91
C THR A 210 14.71 0.10 -2.41
N SER A 211 14.26 -0.42 -3.55
CA SER A 211 12.90 -0.18 -4.03
C SER A 211 11.86 -0.67 -3.03
N ASN A 212 12.07 -1.86 -2.46
CA ASN A 212 11.19 -2.42 -1.42
C ASN A 212 11.12 -1.54 -0.16
N GLU A 213 12.21 -0.86 0.22
CA GLU A 213 12.21 0.11 1.34
C GLU A 213 11.33 1.32 1.04
N PHE A 214 11.44 1.85 -0.17
CA PHE A 214 10.65 3.02 -0.56
C PHE A 214 9.16 2.66 -0.68
N ILE A 215 8.86 1.58 -1.39
CA ILE A 215 7.48 1.13 -1.61
C ILE A 215 6.83 0.74 -0.27
N SER A 216 7.47 -0.12 0.55
CA SER A 216 6.87 -0.55 1.83
C SER A 216 6.65 0.61 2.82
N ARG A 217 7.45 1.66 2.74
CA ARG A 217 7.22 2.91 3.49
C ARG A 217 5.96 3.62 2.99
N ASP A 218 5.79 3.72 1.67
CA ASP A 218 4.65 4.39 1.06
C ASP A 218 3.36 3.62 1.37
N GLU A 219 3.36 2.29 1.24
CA GLU A 219 2.23 1.44 1.61
C GLU A 219 1.87 1.54 3.10
N GLY A 220 2.89 1.68 3.97
CA GLY A 220 2.66 1.98 5.38
C GLY A 220 1.90 3.30 5.59
N MET A 221 2.21 4.36 4.82
CA MET A 221 1.48 5.62 4.88
C MET A 221 0.08 5.52 4.29
N HIS A 222 -0.11 4.75 3.22
CA HIS A 222 -1.43 4.49 2.61
C HIS A 222 -2.35 3.76 3.59
N CYS A 223 -1.83 2.73 4.26
CA CYS A 223 -2.55 2.00 5.32
C CYS A 223 -2.90 2.92 6.50
N ASP A 224 -1.95 3.73 6.99
CA ASP A 224 -2.18 4.69 8.07
C ASP A 224 -3.23 5.74 7.69
N PHE A 225 -3.24 6.18 6.43
CA PHE A 225 -4.25 7.11 5.93
C PHE A 225 -5.64 6.48 5.90
N ALA A 226 -5.77 5.24 5.45
CA ALA A 226 -7.04 4.51 5.50
C ALA A 226 -7.54 4.38 6.95
N CYS A 227 -6.65 4.08 7.91
CA CYS A 227 -6.98 4.03 9.33
C CYS A 227 -7.42 5.40 9.88
N LEU A 228 -6.75 6.50 9.47
CA LEU A 228 -7.16 7.85 9.85
C LEU A 228 -8.57 8.17 9.35
N LEU A 229 -8.87 7.92 8.08
CA LEU A 229 -10.21 8.17 7.53
C LEU A 229 -11.25 7.28 8.21
N TYR A 230 -10.94 6.01 8.47
CA TYR A 230 -11.83 5.13 9.22
C TYR A 230 -12.12 5.66 10.62
N SER A 231 -11.13 6.25 11.30
CA SER A 231 -11.31 6.86 12.62
C SER A 231 -12.30 8.02 12.62
N MET A 232 -12.46 8.70 11.49
CA MET A 232 -13.36 9.85 11.31
C MET A 232 -14.79 9.46 10.96
N LEU A 233 -15.05 8.18 10.65
CA LEU A 233 -16.40 7.72 10.38
C LEU A 233 -17.27 7.76 11.64
N GLU A 234 -18.50 8.26 11.51
CA GLU A 234 -19.53 8.23 12.57
C GLU A 234 -20.12 6.82 12.70
N ASN A 235 -20.33 6.13 11.56
CA ASN A 235 -20.92 4.80 11.49
C ASN A 235 -19.84 3.74 11.26
N LYS A 236 -19.17 3.34 12.32
CA LYS A 236 -18.16 2.26 12.29
C LYS A 236 -18.81 0.90 12.19
N LEU A 237 -18.07 -0.05 11.61
CA LEU A 237 -18.53 -1.44 11.52
C LEU A 237 -18.56 -2.12 12.89
N PRO A 238 -19.47 -3.08 13.11
CA PRO A 238 -19.42 -3.95 14.27
C PRO A 238 -18.08 -4.69 14.35
N LYS A 239 -17.57 -4.90 15.58
CA LYS A 239 -16.29 -5.56 15.84
C LYS A 239 -16.17 -6.89 15.12
N GLU A 240 -17.22 -7.70 15.18
CA GLU A 240 -17.25 -9.03 14.57
C GLU A 240 -17.09 -8.98 13.05
N GLN A 241 -17.61 -7.95 12.42
CA GLN A 241 -17.48 -7.77 10.96
C GLN A 241 -16.06 -7.38 10.57
N VAL A 242 -15.45 -6.47 11.32
CA VAL A 242 -14.03 -6.08 11.12
C VAL A 242 -13.11 -7.26 11.33
N GLU A 243 -13.28 -7.99 12.44
CA GLU A 243 -12.49 -9.21 12.70
C GLU A 243 -12.65 -10.25 11.60
N SER A 244 -13.85 -10.40 11.05
CA SER A 244 -14.10 -11.35 9.95
C SER A 244 -13.31 -10.96 8.69
N ILE A 245 -13.30 -9.67 8.31
CA ILE A 245 -12.53 -9.18 7.15
C ILE A 245 -11.03 -9.43 7.37
N ILE A 246 -10.51 -9.08 8.54
CA ILE A 246 -9.08 -9.23 8.85
C ILE A 246 -8.67 -10.70 8.91
N ARG A 247 -9.48 -11.59 9.53
CA ARG A 247 -9.21 -13.03 9.56
C ARG A 247 -9.19 -13.63 8.16
N ASP A 248 -10.14 -13.25 7.30
CA ASP A 248 -10.19 -13.72 5.92
C ASP A 248 -8.93 -13.28 5.14
N ALA A 249 -8.47 -12.05 5.32
CA ALA A 249 -7.22 -11.56 4.74
C ALA A 249 -6.00 -12.35 5.26
N VAL A 250 -5.90 -12.58 6.57
CA VAL A 250 -4.79 -13.35 7.17
C VAL A 250 -4.75 -14.78 6.67
N VAL A 251 -5.90 -15.46 6.56
CA VAL A 251 -5.98 -16.82 6.01
C VAL A 251 -5.45 -16.87 4.58
N ASN A 252 -5.85 -15.91 3.74
CA ASN A 252 -5.36 -15.83 2.36
C ASN A 252 -3.85 -15.57 2.30
N GLU A 253 -3.33 -14.70 3.17
CA GLU A 253 -1.89 -14.41 3.21
C GLU A 253 -1.09 -15.60 3.74
N HIS A 254 -1.58 -16.32 4.76
CA HIS A 254 -0.96 -17.55 5.24
C HIS A 254 -0.83 -18.58 4.13
N GLU A 255 -1.93 -18.86 3.40
CA GLU A 255 -1.91 -19.79 2.26
C GLU A 255 -0.92 -19.32 1.18
N PHE A 256 -0.87 -18.02 0.91
CA PHE A 256 0.07 -17.48 -0.06
C PHE A 256 1.52 -17.79 0.32
N VAL A 257 1.93 -17.56 1.55
CA VAL A 257 3.34 -17.71 2.00
C VAL A 257 3.73 -19.14 2.38
N THR A 258 2.77 -20.05 2.55
CA THR A 258 3.04 -21.44 2.92
C THR A 258 2.90 -22.42 1.77
N ASP A 259 1.84 -22.28 0.98
CA ASP A 259 1.42 -23.28 0.01
C ASP A 259 1.57 -22.80 -1.43
N ALA A 260 1.11 -21.58 -1.71
CA ALA A 260 1.07 -21.07 -3.08
C ALA A 260 2.43 -20.55 -3.57
N LEU A 261 3.14 -19.81 -2.70
CA LEU A 261 4.50 -19.34 -2.93
C LEU A 261 5.31 -19.49 -1.62
N PRO A 262 5.76 -20.73 -1.30
CA PRO A 262 6.33 -20.99 0.01
C PRO A 262 7.61 -20.22 0.29
N VAL A 263 7.65 -19.47 1.39
CA VAL A 263 8.84 -18.71 1.81
C VAL A 263 10.05 -19.59 2.12
N SER A 264 9.85 -20.90 2.29
CA SER A 264 10.91 -21.89 2.40
C SER A 264 11.81 -21.96 1.16
N LEU A 265 11.31 -21.57 -0.02
CA LEU A 265 12.10 -21.48 -1.26
C LEU A 265 13.26 -20.49 -1.16
N ILE A 266 13.15 -19.48 -0.31
CA ILE A 266 14.22 -18.53 0.00
C ILE A 266 14.88 -18.77 1.37
N GLY A 267 14.63 -19.93 1.99
CA GLY A 267 15.21 -20.32 3.27
C GLY A 267 14.57 -19.66 4.49
N MET A 268 13.38 -19.09 4.38
CA MET A 268 12.63 -18.55 5.53
C MET A 268 11.76 -19.63 6.19
N ASN A 269 11.50 -19.42 7.47
CA ASN A 269 10.61 -20.29 8.25
C ASN A 269 9.15 -19.87 8.06
N ALA A 270 8.35 -20.72 7.41
CA ALA A 270 6.95 -20.44 7.12
C ALA A 270 6.10 -20.20 8.38
N LYS A 271 6.37 -20.92 9.48
CA LYS A 271 5.65 -20.71 10.76
C LYS A 271 5.92 -19.32 11.34
N LEU A 272 7.18 -18.86 11.30
CA LEU A 272 7.53 -17.52 11.75
C LEU A 272 6.92 -16.45 10.82
N MET A 273 6.84 -16.73 9.52
CA MET A 273 6.17 -15.82 8.59
C MET A 273 4.68 -15.68 8.90
N CYS A 274 3.97 -16.78 9.17
CA CYS A 274 2.58 -16.74 9.62
C CYS A 274 2.43 -15.92 10.92
N GLN A 275 3.31 -16.12 11.90
CA GLN A 275 3.33 -15.33 13.14
C GLN A 275 3.55 -13.83 12.85
N TYR A 276 4.42 -13.49 11.88
CA TYR A 276 4.65 -12.11 11.48
C TYR A 276 3.40 -11.49 10.85
N ILE A 277 2.71 -12.20 9.97
CA ILE A 277 1.45 -11.74 9.34
C ILE A 277 0.38 -11.51 10.42
N GLU A 278 0.23 -12.39 11.38
CA GLU A 278 -0.67 -12.21 12.52
C GLU A 278 -0.31 -10.96 13.36
N PHE A 279 0.98 -10.73 13.60
CA PHE A 279 1.46 -9.52 14.27
C PHE A 279 1.10 -8.25 13.49
N VAL A 280 1.24 -8.26 12.18
CA VAL A 280 0.84 -7.12 11.31
C VAL A 280 -0.67 -6.90 11.36
N ALA A 281 -1.46 -7.97 11.32
CA ALA A 281 -2.92 -7.90 11.44
C ALA A 281 -3.37 -7.31 12.80
N ASP A 282 -2.73 -7.70 13.89
CA ASP A 282 -2.99 -7.12 15.22
C ASP A 282 -2.65 -5.61 15.27
N ARG A 283 -1.57 -5.19 14.61
CA ARG A 283 -1.23 -3.77 14.51
C ARG A 283 -2.29 -2.99 13.73
N LEU A 284 -2.76 -3.56 12.62
CA LEU A 284 -3.82 -2.95 11.82
C LEU A 284 -5.12 -2.81 12.62
N LEU A 285 -5.52 -3.85 13.36
CA LEU A 285 -6.69 -3.79 14.24
C LEU A 285 -6.60 -2.66 15.27
N ILE A 286 -5.45 -2.52 15.94
CA ILE A 286 -5.21 -1.42 16.89
C ILE A 286 -5.31 -0.06 16.19
N SER A 287 -4.74 0.09 15.01
CA SER A 287 -4.81 1.34 14.23
C SER A 287 -6.24 1.70 13.79
N LEU A 288 -7.07 0.68 13.55
CA LEU A 288 -8.51 0.84 13.27
C LEU A 288 -9.36 1.09 14.53
N GLY A 289 -8.78 0.96 15.73
CA GLY A 289 -9.45 1.19 17.01
C GLY A 289 -10.12 -0.06 17.61
N TYR A 290 -9.66 -1.26 17.23
CA TYR A 290 -10.14 -2.55 17.74
C TYR A 290 -9.06 -3.28 18.54
N ASP A 291 -9.46 -4.30 19.30
CA ASP A 291 -8.54 -5.14 20.06
C ASP A 291 -7.78 -6.10 19.15
N LYS A 292 -6.61 -6.55 19.60
CA LYS A 292 -5.87 -7.64 18.99
C LYS A 292 -6.66 -8.95 19.05
N ILE A 293 -6.51 -9.78 18.01
CA ILE A 293 -7.16 -11.10 17.95
C ILE A 293 -6.19 -12.26 17.97
N TYR A 294 -4.93 -12.04 17.54
CA TYR A 294 -3.89 -13.08 17.51
C TYR A 294 -2.95 -12.99 18.72
N ASN A 295 -2.69 -11.77 19.20
CA ASN A 295 -1.71 -11.48 20.26
C ASN A 295 -0.29 -11.96 19.93
N SER A 296 0.03 -11.98 18.64
CA SER A 296 1.32 -12.40 18.12
C SER A 296 2.37 -11.30 18.30
N SER A 297 3.63 -11.71 18.56
CA SER A 297 4.80 -10.83 18.59
C SER A 297 5.58 -10.92 17.28
N ASN A 298 6.32 -9.86 16.93
CA ASN A 298 7.19 -9.88 15.76
C ASN A 298 8.33 -10.89 15.96
N PRO A 299 8.42 -11.94 15.11
CA PRO A 299 9.48 -12.94 15.22
C PRO A 299 10.77 -12.57 14.50
N PHE A 300 10.76 -11.45 13.72
CA PHE A 300 11.88 -11.04 12.87
C PHE A 300 12.52 -9.74 13.37
N ASP A 301 13.68 -9.83 13.99
CA ASP A 301 14.47 -8.71 14.48
C ASP A 301 14.80 -7.67 13.40
N PHE A 302 15.09 -8.13 12.18
CA PHE A 302 15.40 -7.24 11.05
C PHE A 302 14.21 -6.38 10.63
N MET A 303 12.98 -6.83 10.85
CA MET A 303 11.77 -6.04 10.57
C MET A 303 11.53 -4.94 11.60
N GLU A 304 11.99 -5.08 12.83
CA GLU A 304 11.96 -4.03 13.84
C GLU A 304 12.91 -2.88 13.49
N MET A 305 14.13 -3.20 13.06
CA MET A 305 15.13 -2.20 12.65
C MET A 305 14.65 -1.35 11.45
N ILE A 306 13.95 -1.97 10.49
CA ILE A 306 13.39 -1.28 9.33
C ILE A 306 12.28 -0.32 9.76
N SER A 307 11.41 -0.74 10.66
CA SER A 307 10.35 0.11 11.21
C SER A 307 10.90 1.33 11.95
N LEU A 308 12.02 1.19 12.66
CA LEU A 308 12.71 2.29 13.35
C LEU A 308 13.39 3.23 12.38
N GLN A 309 14.05 2.71 11.33
CA GLN A 309 14.70 3.52 10.29
C GLN A 309 13.68 4.33 9.49
N GLY A 310 12.51 3.75 9.18
CA GLY A 310 11.42 4.48 8.52
C GLY A 310 10.87 5.64 9.35
N LYS A 311 10.93 5.56 10.70
CA LYS A 311 10.42 6.60 11.60
C LYS A 311 11.42 7.74 11.91
N THR A 312 12.73 7.48 11.87
CA THR A 312 13.73 8.43 12.40
C THR A 312 14.80 8.86 11.40
N ASN A 313 15.26 8.02 10.49
CA ASN A 313 16.50 8.27 9.73
C ASN A 313 16.30 8.68 8.27
N PHE A 314 15.17 8.41 7.66
CA PHE A 314 14.97 8.75 6.25
C PHE A 314 14.93 10.27 6.05
N PHE A 315 14.30 10.99 6.96
CA PHE A 315 14.24 12.46 6.92
C PHE A 315 15.59 13.11 7.28
N GLU A 316 16.34 12.56 8.23
CA GLU A 316 17.65 13.10 8.60
C GLU A 316 18.69 12.90 7.50
N LYS A 317 18.72 11.77 6.80
CA LYS A 317 19.66 11.54 5.70
C LYS A 317 19.39 12.42 4.47
N ARG A 318 18.12 12.57 4.05
CA ARG A 318 17.80 13.46 2.92
C ARG A 318 17.89 14.94 3.26
N VAL A 319 17.57 15.35 4.48
CA VAL A 319 17.72 16.74 4.94
C VAL A 319 19.20 17.12 5.12
N SER A 320 20.09 16.16 5.40
CA SER A 320 21.53 16.43 5.42
C SER A 320 22.15 16.55 4.02
N GLU A 321 21.59 15.88 3.01
CA GLU A 321 22.08 15.92 1.62
C GLU A 321 21.38 16.96 0.74
N TYR A 322 20.13 17.33 1.07
CA TYR A 322 19.35 18.30 0.31
C TYR A 322 18.59 19.26 1.24
N LYS A 323 19.24 20.30 1.72
CA LYS A 323 18.53 21.44 2.32
C LYS A 323 17.76 22.16 1.23
N LYS A 324 16.46 21.83 1.05
CA LYS A 324 15.56 22.77 0.37
C LYS A 324 15.58 24.06 1.18
N ALA A 325 16.00 25.16 0.55
CA ALA A 325 15.90 26.48 1.13
C ALA A 325 14.46 26.66 1.63
N SER A 326 14.29 26.89 2.94
CA SER A 326 13.03 27.16 3.65
C SER A 326 12.34 26.06 4.44
N VAL A 327 12.81 24.82 4.48
CA VAL A 327 12.26 23.81 5.41
C VAL A 327 13.10 23.78 6.68
N GLY A 328 12.58 24.36 7.77
CA GLY A 328 13.22 24.36 9.10
C GLY A 328 13.64 25.74 9.62
N GLN A 329 13.30 26.82 8.96
CA GLN A 329 13.33 28.14 9.59
C GLN A 329 12.00 28.39 10.30
N GLN A 330 12.08 28.56 11.63
CA GLN A 330 11.03 29.24 12.38
C GLN A 330 10.68 30.52 11.62
N GLN A 331 9.39 30.79 11.46
CA GLN A 331 8.88 32.05 10.97
C GLN A 331 9.51 33.21 11.76
N THR A 332 10.62 33.72 11.23
CA THR A 332 10.98 35.12 11.49
C THR A 332 10.20 35.90 10.44
N ASP A 333 9.40 36.84 10.91
CA ASP A 333 8.59 37.73 10.12
C ASP A 333 9.41 38.35 8.97
N ASN A 334 9.33 37.72 7.79
CA ASN A 334 9.73 38.41 6.56
C ASN A 334 8.50 39.22 6.12
N VAL A 335 8.40 40.41 6.69
CA VAL A 335 7.56 41.47 6.15
C VAL A 335 8.19 41.82 4.79
N PHE A 336 7.44 41.52 3.73
CA PHE A 336 7.79 41.97 2.39
C PHE A 336 7.74 43.49 2.36
N ASN A 337 8.87 44.14 2.32
CA ASN A 337 8.95 45.60 2.22
C ASN A 337 8.95 45.98 0.75
N MET A 338 7.88 46.64 0.30
CA MET A 338 7.69 47.05 -1.10
C MET A 338 8.49 48.30 -1.51
N ASP A 339 9.41 48.77 -0.66
CA ASP A 339 10.19 49.99 -0.85
C ASP A 339 11.67 49.75 -1.19
N GLU A 340 12.04 48.60 -1.74
CA GLU A 340 13.39 48.45 -2.32
C GLU A 340 13.33 48.78 -3.82
N ASP A 341 13.89 49.93 -4.16
CA ASP A 341 14.18 50.39 -5.52
C ASP A 341 15.16 49.44 -6.23
N PHE A 342 14.82 49.08 -7.48
CA PHE A 342 15.69 48.31 -8.38
C PHE A 342 16.87 49.11 -8.87
#